data_92410093ad4dcc7aa6671d6387a509aa
#
_entry.id   92410093ad4dcc7aa6671d6387a509aa
#
_cell.length_a   1.000
_cell.length_b   1.000
_cell.length_c   1.000
_cell.angle_alpha   90.00
_cell.angle_beta   90.00
_cell.angle_gamma   90.00
#
_symmetry.space_group_name_H-M   'P 1'
#
loop_
_entity.id
_entity.type
_entity.pdbx_description
1 polymer ?
#
loop_
_entity_poly.entity_id
_entity_poly.type
_entity_poly.pdbx_seq_one_letter_code
_entity_poly.pdbx_strand_id
1 'polypeptide(L)'
;MAKELYNTPNLDELENGPWPSFVTGLKRLAVDDHDGADMVKDVLATLETSYVTKKGYWKGGTVGVVGYGGGIIPRFNELKDEDGDYKFKNAGQFHTLRIQPPAGMHYTSQLLRDLSDMFVDNGGSGLIAFHGQSGDIMMQGADEEGVQRIFNVLNEYGFDLGGAGPAVRTGMSCVGAARCEMSNANEQAILRTLVNAFLDDMHRPALPYKFKFKVSGCANDCMNSIERSDMSTIGTWRDDIKINQRSWVKMVEDKGIDYVNDNIISRCPTQCMSVDSKSLELSIDNANCVKCMHCLNATSPLTHKYNDIGDFSGILSPGDDKGVTICVGGKRTLKIGDLFGTVVVPFMKVETEEDYEAIEELAGEMIDFFAENALEHERTGEMIERIGIVNFLEGIGLDVDPNMIESPRYMSYVRMDKWDEEATKWFDNKKEQVA
;
A
#
# COMPACT_ATOMS: atom_id res chain seq x y z
N MET A 1 32.35 -8.12 18.47
CA MET A 1 32.90 -8.61 17.19
C MET A 1 32.50 -7.73 16.01
N ALA A 2 31.19 -7.49 15.71
CA ALA A 2 30.84 -6.67 14.54
C ALA A 2 31.38 -5.24 14.55
N LYS A 3 31.52 -4.58 15.70
CA LYS A 3 32.07 -3.22 15.82
C LYS A 3 33.56 -3.10 15.48
N GLU A 4 34.30 -4.20 15.63
CA GLU A 4 35.73 -4.23 15.29
C GLU A 4 36.02 -4.43 13.80
N LEU A 5 34.98 -4.88 13.04
CA LEU A 5 35.15 -5.22 11.63
C LEU A 5 35.09 -4.01 10.70
N TYR A 6 34.39 -2.94 11.10
CA TYR A 6 34.30 -1.71 10.33
C TYR A 6 33.93 -0.53 11.23
N ASN A 7 34.63 0.59 11.10
CA ASN A 7 34.45 1.75 11.99
C ASN A 7 33.32 2.69 11.49
N THR A 8 32.17 2.57 12.10
CA THR A 8 31.00 3.45 11.83
C THR A 8 30.40 3.94 13.15
N PRO A 9 31.12 4.80 13.92
CA PRO A 9 30.74 5.11 15.30
C PRO A 9 29.35 5.75 15.45
N ASN A 10 28.86 6.48 14.45
CA ASN A 10 27.54 7.10 14.51
C ASN A 10 26.42 6.12 14.15
N LEU A 11 26.62 5.26 13.14
CA LEU A 11 25.65 4.20 12.81
C LEU A 11 25.55 3.15 13.92
N ASP A 12 26.59 2.99 14.74
CA ASP A 12 26.59 2.05 15.85
C ASP A 12 25.48 2.33 16.88
N GLU A 13 24.96 3.55 16.94
CA GLU A 13 23.78 3.87 17.73
C GLU A 13 22.57 3.00 17.36
N LEU A 14 22.42 2.64 16.07
CA LEU A 14 21.34 1.80 15.58
C LEU A 14 21.46 0.34 16.05
N GLU A 15 22.63 -0.08 16.50
CA GLU A 15 22.87 -1.41 17.08
C GLU A 15 22.51 -1.48 18.57
N ASN A 16 22.31 -0.35 19.22
CA ASN A 16 21.97 -0.27 20.65
C ASN A 16 20.46 -0.39 20.93
N GLY A 17 19.63 -0.48 19.91
CA GLY A 17 18.18 -0.65 20.04
C GLY A 17 17.76 -2.06 20.48
N PRO A 18 16.48 -2.27 20.81
CA PRO A 18 15.96 -3.58 21.18
C PRO A 18 15.86 -4.58 20.01
N TRP A 19 16.09 -4.12 18.79
CA TRP A 19 15.96 -4.90 17.56
C TRP A 19 17.29 -4.95 16.80
N PRO A 20 17.61 -6.08 16.13
CA PRO A 20 18.77 -6.15 15.24
C PRO A 20 18.73 -5.05 14.18
N SER A 21 19.84 -4.37 13.93
CA SER A 21 19.94 -3.39 12.86
C SER A 21 20.62 -3.99 11.61
N PHE A 22 20.35 -3.37 10.46
CA PHE A 22 21.02 -3.72 9.20
C PHE A 22 22.54 -3.45 9.25
N VAL A 23 22.99 -2.54 10.11
CA VAL A 23 24.41 -2.15 10.27
C VAL A 23 25.27 -3.36 10.64
N THR A 24 24.81 -4.18 11.60
CA THR A 24 25.51 -5.42 12.00
C THR A 24 25.66 -6.39 10.84
N GLY A 25 24.60 -6.54 10.02
CA GLY A 25 24.63 -7.40 8.84
C GLY A 25 25.61 -6.89 7.78
N LEU A 26 25.55 -5.61 7.44
CA LEU A 26 26.46 -4.99 6.47
C LEU A 26 27.92 -5.05 6.92
N LYS A 27 28.22 -4.85 8.21
CA LYS A 27 29.57 -5.00 8.76
C LYS A 27 30.15 -6.41 8.58
N ARG A 28 29.31 -7.44 8.66
CA ARG A 28 29.72 -8.82 8.36
C ARG A 28 30.01 -8.97 6.87
N LEU A 29 29.09 -8.55 6.02
CA LEU A 29 29.28 -8.60 4.57
C LEU A 29 30.49 -7.81 4.09
N ALA A 30 30.86 -6.70 4.73
CA ALA A 30 32.01 -5.90 4.37
C ALA A 30 33.37 -6.61 4.53
N VAL A 31 33.42 -7.71 5.28
CA VAL A 31 34.68 -8.49 5.53
C VAL A 31 34.60 -9.90 4.98
N ASP A 32 33.43 -10.32 4.47
CA ASP A 32 33.26 -11.60 3.79
C ASP A 32 33.86 -11.51 2.38
N ASP A 33 34.34 -12.65 1.86
CA ASP A 33 34.92 -12.76 0.53
C ASP A 33 33.83 -12.94 -0.53
N HIS A 34 33.35 -11.82 -1.09
CA HIS A 34 32.38 -11.78 -2.17
C HIS A 34 32.55 -10.54 -3.04
N ASP A 35 32.00 -10.55 -4.24
CA ASP A 35 32.17 -9.51 -5.26
C ASP A 35 31.66 -8.13 -4.82
N GLY A 36 30.65 -8.07 -3.96
CA GLY A 36 30.07 -6.84 -3.44
C GLY A 36 30.76 -6.25 -2.19
N ALA A 37 31.82 -6.88 -1.64
CA ALA A 37 32.41 -6.46 -0.36
C ALA A 37 32.89 -5.00 -0.34
N ASP A 38 33.48 -4.52 -1.41
CA ASP A 38 33.94 -3.12 -1.50
C ASP A 38 32.77 -2.16 -1.64
N MET A 39 31.70 -2.54 -2.36
CA MET A 39 30.45 -1.78 -2.40
C MET A 39 29.84 -1.66 -1.00
N VAL A 40 29.83 -2.74 -0.21
CA VAL A 40 29.33 -2.73 1.18
C VAL A 40 30.11 -1.76 2.06
N LYS A 41 31.44 -1.74 1.95
CA LYS A 41 32.32 -0.80 2.70
C LYS A 41 31.97 0.64 2.39
N ASP A 42 31.83 0.97 1.12
CA ASP A 42 31.50 2.32 0.67
C ASP A 42 30.08 2.72 1.04
N VAL A 43 29.12 1.79 0.97
CA VAL A 43 27.73 2.02 1.44
C VAL A 43 27.72 2.32 2.94
N LEU A 44 28.43 1.55 3.77
CA LEU A 44 28.54 1.82 5.20
C LEU A 44 29.14 3.20 5.47
N ALA A 45 30.25 3.54 4.80
CA ALA A 45 30.89 4.84 4.96
C ALA A 45 30.01 6.01 4.52
N THR A 46 29.25 5.83 3.46
CA THR A 46 28.28 6.83 2.99
C THR A 46 27.12 6.99 3.96
N LEU A 47 26.59 5.88 4.47
CA LEU A 47 25.51 5.90 5.48
C LEU A 47 25.98 6.55 6.78
N GLU A 48 27.19 6.25 7.24
CA GLU A 48 27.83 6.90 8.39
C GLU A 48 27.86 8.42 8.23
N THR A 49 28.36 8.89 7.08
CA THR A 49 28.41 10.32 6.76
C THR A 49 27.01 10.95 6.69
N SER A 50 26.06 10.26 6.05
CA SER A 50 24.70 10.74 5.89
C SER A 50 23.94 10.82 7.22
N TYR A 51 24.20 9.88 8.13
CA TYR A 51 23.58 9.82 9.44
C TYR A 51 23.90 11.07 10.27
N VAL A 52 25.14 11.53 10.20
CA VAL A 52 25.59 12.73 10.91
C VAL A 52 25.21 14.02 10.18
N THR A 53 25.53 14.08 8.89
CA THR A 53 25.37 15.33 8.11
C THR A 53 23.94 15.57 7.63
N LYS A 54 23.07 14.53 7.66
CA LYS A 54 21.73 14.52 7.06
C LYS A 54 21.75 14.79 5.54
N LYS A 55 22.89 14.62 4.91
CA LYS A 55 23.10 14.69 3.46
C LYS A 55 23.21 13.28 2.94
N GLY A 56 22.10 12.74 2.45
CA GLY A 56 22.07 11.41 1.84
C GLY A 56 22.44 11.44 0.36
N TYR A 57 22.18 10.34 -0.30
CA TYR A 57 22.29 10.24 -1.74
C TYR A 57 21.25 11.10 -2.44
N TRP A 58 21.68 11.83 -3.45
CA TRP A 58 20.77 12.49 -4.37
C TRP A 58 20.04 11.44 -5.23
N LYS A 59 18.74 11.62 -5.40
CA LYS A 59 17.96 10.79 -6.30
C LYS A 59 18.13 11.33 -7.72
N GLY A 60 18.72 10.53 -8.61
CA GLY A 60 18.75 10.81 -10.04
C GLY A 60 17.40 10.57 -10.73
N GLY A 61 17.41 10.63 -12.04
CA GLY A 61 16.28 10.26 -12.89
C GLY A 61 15.98 8.76 -12.86
N THR A 62 15.57 8.22 -13.99
CA THR A 62 15.37 6.78 -14.18
C THR A 62 16.54 6.25 -15.02
N VAL A 63 17.06 5.10 -14.63
CA VAL A 63 18.06 4.34 -15.39
C VAL A 63 17.42 3.03 -15.81
N GLY A 64 17.71 2.59 -17.02
CA GLY A 64 17.28 1.30 -17.55
C GLY A 64 18.42 0.29 -17.60
N VAL A 65 18.05 -0.96 -17.68
CA VAL A 65 18.89 -2.06 -18.17
C VAL A 65 18.57 -2.34 -19.62
N VAL A 66 19.34 -3.19 -20.30
CA VAL A 66 19.07 -3.55 -21.70
C VAL A 66 17.66 -4.13 -21.84
N GLY A 67 16.80 -3.43 -22.60
CA GLY A 67 15.40 -3.79 -22.80
C GLY A 67 14.41 -3.17 -21.83
N TYR A 68 14.85 -2.49 -20.77
CA TYR A 68 13.99 -1.88 -19.77
C TYR A 68 14.39 -0.44 -19.45
N GLY A 69 13.41 0.46 -19.41
CA GLY A 69 13.58 1.88 -19.10
C GLY A 69 13.18 2.28 -17.68
N GLY A 70 12.83 1.34 -16.79
CA GLY A 70 12.29 1.66 -15.48
C GLY A 70 12.64 0.66 -14.39
N GLY A 71 12.18 0.93 -13.17
CA GLY A 71 12.40 0.06 -12.00
C GLY A 71 13.74 0.24 -11.30
N ILE A 72 14.64 1.07 -11.84
CA ILE A 72 15.96 1.32 -11.30
C ILE A 72 16.07 2.81 -10.97
N ILE A 73 16.53 3.11 -9.76
CA ILE A 73 16.72 4.49 -9.29
C ILE A 73 18.22 4.70 -9.06
N PRO A 74 18.89 5.53 -9.88
CA PRO A 74 20.27 5.90 -9.63
C PRO A 74 20.35 6.79 -8.39
N ARG A 75 21.40 6.59 -7.63
CA ARG A 75 21.76 7.40 -6.47
C ARG A 75 23.14 7.95 -6.69
N PHE A 76 23.33 9.19 -6.31
CA PHE A 76 24.62 9.87 -6.44
C PHE A 76 25.09 10.34 -5.07
N ASN A 77 26.38 10.17 -4.83
CA ASN A 77 27.07 10.77 -3.70
C ASN A 77 28.04 11.82 -4.24
N GLU A 78 27.79 13.06 -3.92
CA GLU A 78 28.61 14.20 -4.38
C GLU A 78 29.78 14.53 -3.44
N LEU A 79 29.98 13.72 -2.37
CA LEU A 79 31.08 13.96 -1.45
C LEU A 79 32.42 13.68 -2.14
N LYS A 80 33.24 14.71 -2.22
CA LYS A 80 34.60 14.67 -2.77
C LYS A 80 35.62 14.76 -1.65
N ASP A 81 36.76 14.15 -1.90
CA ASP A 81 37.97 14.32 -1.07
C ASP A 81 38.70 15.64 -1.36
N GLU A 82 39.87 15.83 -0.73
CA GLU A 82 40.68 17.05 -0.88
C GLU A 82 41.26 17.19 -2.29
N ASP A 83 41.42 16.09 -3.02
CA ASP A 83 41.94 16.04 -4.39
C ASP A 83 40.83 16.26 -5.45
N GLY A 84 39.59 16.28 -5.03
CA GLY A 84 38.43 16.50 -5.88
C GLY A 84 37.81 15.21 -6.47
N ASP A 85 38.33 14.06 -6.07
CA ASP A 85 37.79 12.76 -6.44
C ASP A 85 36.61 12.36 -5.55
N TYR A 86 35.72 11.47 -6.03
CA TYR A 86 34.63 10.97 -5.22
C TYR A 86 35.14 10.20 -4.02
N LYS A 87 34.80 10.67 -2.83
CA LYS A 87 35.26 10.12 -1.54
C LYS A 87 34.86 8.64 -1.38
N PHE A 88 33.73 8.22 -1.94
CA PHE A 88 33.24 6.85 -1.91
C PHE A 88 33.13 6.34 -3.34
N LYS A 89 34.17 5.76 -3.86
CA LYS A 89 34.32 5.45 -5.27
C LYS A 89 33.24 4.46 -5.76
N ASN A 90 32.98 3.38 -5.04
CA ASN A 90 32.03 2.34 -5.43
C ASN A 90 30.58 2.76 -5.14
N ALA A 91 30.33 3.56 -4.11
CA ALA A 91 29.02 4.09 -3.76
C ALA A 91 28.79 5.53 -4.23
N GLY A 92 29.73 6.10 -4.99
CA GLY A 92 29.57 7.43 -5.63
C GLY A 92 28.44 7.43 -6.64
N GLN A 93 28.29 6.34 -7.36
CA GLN A 93 27.13 6.01 -8.17
C GLN A 93 26.68 4.61 -7.78
N PHE A 94 25.50 4.50 -7.14
CA PHE A 94 24.90 3.20 -6.91
C PHE A 94 23.42 3.20 -7.24
N HIS A 95 22.91 2.06 -7.61
CA HIS A 95 21.55 1.90 -8.06
C HIS A 95 20.70 1.19 -7.02
N THR A 96 19.42 1.55 -6.96
CA THR A 96 18.40 0.83 -6.22
C THR A 96 17.45 0.19 -7.21
N LEU A 97 17.40 -1.14 -7.24
CA LEU A 97 16.42 -1.87 -8.01
C LEU A 97 15.12 -1.96 -7.20
N ARG A 98 14.00 -1.73 -7.87
CA ARG A 98 12.66 -1.93 -7.33
C ARG A 98 12.06 -3.12 -8.01
N ILE A 99 11.80 -4.17 -7.26
CA ILE A 99 11.31 -5.44 -7.79
C ILE A 99 9.85 -5.57 -7.44
N GLN A 100 9.02 -5.96 -8.44
CA GLN A 100 7.60 -6.21 -8.25
C GLN A 100 7.42 -7.38 -7.27
N PRO A 101 6.71 -7.20 -6.16
CA PRO A 101 6.44 -8.29 -5.23
C PRO A 101 5.42 -9.28 -5.83
N PRO A 102 5.40 -10.53 -5.38
CA PRO A 102 4.31 -11.42 -5.69
C PRO A 102 3.00 -10.87 -5.11
N ALA A 103 1.87 -11.17 -5.76
CA ALA A 103 0.55 -10.80 -5.26
C ALA A 103 0.34 -11.36 -3.85
N GLY A 104 -0.18 -10.50 -2.94
CA GLY A 104 -0.32 -10.84 -1.51
C GLY A 104 0.99 -10.77 -0.72
N MET A 105 2.12 -10.49 -1.35
CA MET A 105 3.44 -10.31 -0.70
C MET A 105 3.89 -11.48 0.18
N HIS A 106 3.57 -12.72 -0.22
CA HIS A 106 4.02 -13.92 0.47
C HIS A 106 5.31 -14.46 -0.13
N TYR A 107 6.26 -14.76 0.73
CA TYR A 107 7.57 -15.31 0.37
C TYR A 107 7.84 -16.56 1.19
N THR A 108 8.47 -17.57 0.57
CA THR A 108 9.07 -18.66 1.36
C THR A 108 10.40 -18.18 1.94
N SER A 109 10.81 -18.78 3.05
CA SER A 109 12.11 -18.47 3.66
C SER A 109 13.29 -18.86 2.74
N GLN A 110 13.10 -19.88 1.88
CA GLN A 110 14.12 -20.26 0.92
C GLN A 110 14.25 -19.19 -0.17
N LEU A 111 13.14 -18.75 -0.76
CA LEU A 111 13.15 -17.70 -1.78
C LEU A 111 13.81 -16.40 -1.27
N LEU A 112 13.57 -16.01 -0.01
CA LEU A 112 14.23 -14.83 0.56
C LEU A 112 15.75 -15.02 0.70
N ARG A 113 16.21 -16.23 1.02
CA ARG A 113 17.64 -16.54 1.03
C ARG A 113 18.22 -16.46 -0.38
N ASP A 114 17.59 -17.15 -1.32
CA ASP A 114 18.03 -17.19 -2.72
C ASP A 114 18.15 -15.78 -3.33
N LEU A 115 17.15 -14.91 -3.08
CA LEU A 115 17.19 -13.51 -3.52
C LEU A 115 18.31 -12.71 -2.82
N SER A 116 18.57 -12.98 -1.54
CA SER A 116 19.63 -12.30 -0.80
C SER A 116 21.01 -12.72 -1.26
N ASP A 117 21.23 -14.01 -1.43
CA ASP A 117 22.47 -14.58 -1.91
C ASP A 117 22.75 -14.13 -3.37
N MET A 118 21.74 -14.23 -4.25
CA MET A 118 21.82 -13.73 -5.62
C MET A 118 22.24 -12.26 -5.69
N PHE A 119 21.67 -11.41 -4.83
CA PHE A 119 22.02 -9.98 -4.82
C PHE A 119 23.49 -9.75 -4.45
N VAL A 120 24.01 -10.44 -3.44
CA VAL A 120 25.40 -10.35 -2.99
C VAL A 120 26.35 -10.94 -4.03
N ASP A 121 26.03 -12.12 -4.57
CA ASP A 121 26.88 -12.85 -5.54
C ASP A 121 27.01 -12.13 -6.90
N ASN A 122 26.09 -11.20 -7.19
CA ASN A 122 26.15 -10.38 -8.41
C ASN A 122 26.67 -8.95 -8.17
N GLY A 123 27.38 -8.72 -7.08
CA GLY A 123 28.07 -7.46 -6.79
C GLY A 123 27.19 -6.43 -6.04
N GLY A 124 26.06 -6.85 -5.51
CA GLY A 124 25.20 -6.01 -4.67
C GLY A 124 25.71 -5.87 -3.24
N SER A 125 25.29 -4.82 -2.56
CA SER A 125 25.70 -4.50 -1.19
C SER A 125 25.08 -5.40 -0.11
N GLY A 126 24.11 -6.25 -0.46
CA GLY A 126 23.32 -7.00 0.51
C GLY A 126 22.27 -6.19 1.27
N LEU A 127 22.14 -4.88 1.03
CA LEU A 127 21.13 -4.03 1.68
C LEU A 127 19.78 -4.15 1.00
N ILE A 128 18.87 -4.90 1.61
CA ILE A 128 17.52 -5.13 1.11
C ILE A 128 16.50 -4.45 2.02
N ALA A 129 15.48 -3.84 1.45
CA ALA A 129 14.36 -3.27 2.17
C ALA A 129 13.03 -3.65 1.51
N PHE A 130 12.00 -3.92 2.33
CA PHE A 130 10.62 -4.07 1.89
C PHE A 130 9.91 -2.73 2.02
N HIS A 131 9.56 -2.13 0.90
CA HIS A 131 8.99 -0.78 0.90
C HIS A 131 7.50 -0.81 1.23
N GLY A 132 7.12 -0.30 2.41
CA GLY A 132 5.77 -0.40 2.95
C GLY A 132 4.65 0.24 2.11
N GLN A 133 4.97 1.20 1.23
CA GLN A 133 3.95 1.92 0.45
C GLN A 133 3.70 1.36 -0.95
N SER A 134 4.59 0.54 -1.47
CA SER A 134 4.47 -0.07 -2.80
C SER A 134 4.79 -1.57 -2.79
N GLY A 135 5.14 -2.11 -1.62
CA GLY A 135 5.49 -3.53 -1.48
C GLY A 135 6.78 -3.95 -2.18
N ASP A 136 7.43 -3.05 -2.91
CA ASP A 136 8.66 -3.39 -3.64
C ASP A 136 9.69 -4.07 -2.74
N ILE A 137 10.34 -5.09 -3.26
CA ILE A 137 11.64 -5.51 -2.75
C ILE A 137 12.65 -4.51 -3.31
N MET A 138 13.28 -3.75 -2.42
CA MET A 138 14.29 -2.77 -2.83
C MET A 138 15.69 -3.33 -2.54
N MET A 139 16.44 -3.63 -3.60
CA MET A 139 17.85 -3.98 -3.54
C MET A 139 18.68 -2.71 -3.73
N GLN A 140 19.46 -2.32 -2.71
CA GLN A 140 20.08 -1.02 -2.64
C GLN A 140 21.60 -1.14 -2.65
N GLY A 141 22.23 -0.62 -3.68
CA GLY A 141 23.69 -0.61 -3.81
C GLY A 141 24.20 -1.68 -4.76
N ALA A 142 24.17 -1.35 -6.05
CA ALA A 142 24.85 -2.08 -7.11
C ALA A 142 25.38 -1.05 -8.12
N ASP A 143 26.52 -1.32 -8.71
CA ASP A 143 27.04 -0.52 -9.81
C ASP A 143 26.26 -0.82 -11.11
N GLU A 144 26.62 -0.16 -12.20
CA GLU A 144 25.91 -0.26 -13.47
C GLU A 144 26.01 -1.68 -14.06
N GLU A 145 27.15 -2.34 -13.96
CA GLU A 145 27.34 -3.71 -14.45
C GLU A 145 26.61 -4.72 -13.56
N GLY A 146 26.68 -4.53 -12.24
CA GLY A 146 25.97 -5.35 -11.25
C GLY A 146 24.47 -5.29 -11.43
N VAL A 147 23.90 -4.11 -11.70
CA VAL A 147 22.47 -3.97 -12.00
C VAL A 147 22.01 -4.87 -13.14
N GLN A 148 22.79 -4.94 -14.24
CA GLN A 148 22.43 -5.79 -15.37
C GLN A 148 22.53 -7.28 -15.02
N ARG A 149 23.56 -7.69 -14.28
CA ARG A 149 23.69 -9.09 -13.81
C ARG A 149 22.54 -9.49 -12.91
N ILE A 150 22.23 -8.65 -11.90
CA ILE A 150 21.14 -8.86 -10.96
C ILE A 150 19.79 -8.98 -11.69
N PHE A 151 19.52 -8.08 -12.64
CA PHE A 151 18.28 -8.11 -13.43
C PHE A 151 18.15 -9.43 -14.22
N ASN A 152 19.21 -9.89 -14.89
CA ASN A 152 19.16 -11.13 -15.65
C ASN A 152 18.84 -12.33 -14.76
N VAL A 153 19.48 -12.43 -13.59
CA VAL A 153 19.22 -13.54 -12.66
C VAL A 153 17.85 -13.44 -11.99
N LEU A 154 17.37 -12.22 -11.69
CA LEU A 154 16.00 -12.03 -11.18
C LEU A 154 14.95 -12.63 -12.12
N ASN A 155 15.11 -12.45 -13.43
CA ASN A 155 14.20 -13.01 -14.41
C ASN A 155 14.20 -14.54 -14.41
N GLU A 156 15.35 -15.18 -14.13
CA GLU A 156 15.42 -16.64 -13.99
C GLU A 156 14.63 -17.14 -12.77
N TYR A 157 14.53 -16.34 -11.71
CA TYR A 157 13.65 -16.59 -10.54
C TYR A 157 12.17 -16.25 -10.81
N GLY A 158 11.83 -15.74 -11.98
CA GLY A 158 10.47 -15.35 -12.35
C GLY A 158 10.03 -14.00 -11.77
N PHE A 159 10.97 -13.18 -11.30
CA PHE A 159 10.71 -11.81 -10.87
C PHE A 159 10.97 -10.81 -12.00
N ASP A 160 10.31 -9.67 -11.89
CA ASP A 160 10.52 -8.55 -12.77
C ASP A 160 10.62 -7.24 -11.98
N LEU A 161 11.07 -6.17 -12.64
CA LEU A 161 11.16 -4.86 -12.02
C LEU A 161 9.77 -4.24 -11.86
N GLY A 162 9.58 -3.51 -10.78
CA GLY A 162 8.42 -2.66 -10.57
C GLY A 162 8.62 -1.28 -11.19
N GLY A 163 7.58 -0.44 -11.12
CA GLY A 163 7.62 0.90 -11.67
C GLY A 163 8.39 1.92 -10.84
N ALA A 164 9.18 2.76 -11.50
CA ALA A 164 9.88 3.91 -10.92
C ALA A 164 9.67 5.17 -11.77
N GLY A 165 9.77 6.34 -11.15
CA GLY A 165 9.63 7.62 -11.88
C GLY A 165 8.19 7.94 -12.31
N PRO A 166 8.01 8.65 -13.43
CA PRO A 166 6.73 9.03 -14.01
C PRO A 166 6.16 7.90 -14.86
N ALA A 167 5.69 6.85 -14.21
CA ALA A 167 5.25 5.59 -14.82
C ALA A 167 4.12 4.98 -13.98
N VAL A 168 3.49 3.94 -14.49
CA VAL A 168 2.72 3.02 -13.67
C VAL A 168 3.67 2.43 -12.63
N ARG A 169 3.26 2.46 -11.37
CA ARG A 169 4.11 2.06 -10.23
C ARG A 169 3.80 0.63 -9.83
N THR A 170 4.76 0.02 -9.18
CA THR A 170 4.59 -1.28 -8.52
C THR A 170 3.23 -1.40 -7.88
N GLY A 171 2.44 -2.34 -8.33
CA GLY A 171 1.12 -2.62 -7.79
C GLY A 171 1.22 -3.49 -6.53
N MET A 172 0.24 -3.36 -5.64
CA MET A 172 0.18 -4.20 -4.45
C MET A 172 -1.25 -4.56 -4.06
N SER A 173 -1.42 -5.75 -3.52
CA SER A 173 -2.67 -6.22 -2.93
C SER A 173 -2.49 -6.62 -1.48
N CYS A 174 -3.58 -6.67 -0.72
CA CYS A 174 -3.55 -7.27 0.60
C CYS A 174 -3.38 -8.80 0.50
N VAL A 175 -3.19 -9.46 1.65
CA VAL A 175 -3.07 -10.92 1.73
C VAL A 175 -4.29 -11.66 1.18
N GLY A 176 -5.46 -11.06 1.25
CA GLY A 176 -6.69 -11.42 0.60
C GLY A 176 -7.24 -12.80 0.89
N ALA A 177 -8.01 -13.30 -0.05
CA ALA A 177 -8.73 -14.57 0.04
C ALA A 177 -7.81 -15.78 0.34
N ALA A 178 -6.52 -15.67 0.06
CA ALA A 178 -5.56 -16.74 0.40
C ALA A 178 -5.38 -16.92 1.92
N ARG A 179 -5.67 -15.90 2.74
CA ARG A 179 -5.37 -15.92 4.18
C ARG A 179 -6.36 -15.15 5.07
N CYS A 180 -7.27 -14.38 4.49
CA CYS A 180 -8.16 -13.49 5.24
C CYS A 180 -9.63 -13.83 5.01
N GLU A 181 -10.34 -14.11 6.09
CA GLU A 181 -11.78 -14.41 6.11
C GLU A 181 -12.66 -13.21 5.73
N MET A 182 -12.12 -12.01 5.79
CA MET A 182 -12.84 -10.77 5.48
C MET A 182 -12.83 -10.41 3.99
N SER A 183 -12.08 -11.17 3.18
CA SER A 183 -11.96 -10.88 1.75
C SER A 183 -13.27 -11.12 1.00
N ASN A 184 -13.63 -10.19 0.12
CA ASN A 184 -14.81 -10.24 -0.72
C ASN A 184 -14.49 -10.32 -2.22
N ALA A 185 -13.19 -10.39 -2.59
CA ALA A 185 -12.76 -10.49 -3.97
C ALA A 185 -11.49 -11.36 -4.06
N ASN A 186 -11.09 -11.74 -5.26
CA ASN A 186 -9.78 -12.34 -5.51
C ASN A 186 -8.78 -11.22 -5.86
N GLU A 187 -8.31 -10.51 -4.85
CA GLU A 187 -7.43 -9.34 -4.99
C GLU A 187 -6.08 -9.68 -5.60
N GLN A 188 -5.64 -10.92 -5.43
CA GLN A 188 -4.38 -11.38 -6.02
C GLN A 188 -4.51 -11.58 -7.53
N ALA A 189 -5.65 -12.10 -7.98
CA ALA A 189 -5.94 -12.21 -9.42
C ALA A 189 -6.12 -10.83 -10.06
N ILE A 190 -6.88 -9.92 -9.42
CA ILE A 190 -7.05 -8.55 -9.88
C ILE A 190 -5.69 -7.85 -10.03
N LEU A 191 -4.84 -7.94 -9.00
CA LEU A 191 -3.52 -7.32 -9.08
C LEU A 191 -2.68 -7.90 -10.20
N ARG A 192 -2.67 -9.23 -10.36
CA ARG A 192 -1.92 -9.90 -11.42
C ARG A 192 -2.39 -9.45 -12.81
N THR A 193 -3.70 -9.34 -13.03
CA THR A 193 -4.26 -8.81 -14.28
C THR A 193 -3.72 -7.43 -14.57
N LEU A 194 -3.87 -6.48 -13.63
CA LEU A 194 -3.41 -5.10 -13.79
C LEU A 194 -1.89 -4.99 -13.97
N VAL A 195 -1.09 -5.76 -13.23
CA VAL A 195 0.37 -5.74 -13.37
C VAL A 195 0.80 -6.27 -14.74
N ASN A 196 0.20 -7.37 -15.20
CA ASN A 196 0.55 -7.95 -16.49
C ASN A 196 0.13 -7.05 -17.66
N ALA A 197 -1.05 -6.46 -17.59
CA ALA A 197 -1.55 -5.57 -18.64
C ALA A 197 -0.69 -4.31 -18.81
N PHE A 198 -0.23 -3.72 -17.70
CA PHE A 198 0.52 -2.46 -17.71
C PHE A 198 2.01 -2.61 -17.40
N LEU A 199 2.58 -3.77 -17.70
CA LEU A 199 4.00 -4.05 -17.47
C LEU A 199 4.92 -3.11 -18.27
N ASP A 200 4.58 -2.84 -19.52
CA ASP A 200 5.30 -1.90 -20.38
C ASP A 200 5.24 -0.47 -19.84
N ASP A 201 4.10 -0.04 -19.29
CA ASP A 201 3.94 1.26 -18.68
C ASP A 201 4.68 1.40 -17.34
N MET A 202 4.95 0.29 -16.66
CA MET A 202 5.85 0.26 -15.50
C MET A 202 7.31 0.47 -15.90
N HIS A 203 7.73 -0.13 -17.01
CA HIS A 203 9.12 -0.18 -17.43
C HIS A 203 9.51 0.97 -18.37
N ARG A 204 8.55 1.63 -18.98
CA ARG A 204 8.75 2.76 -19.92
C ARG A 204 8.12 4.05 -19.36
N PRO A 205 8.82 4.81 -18.55
CA PRO A 205 8.28 6.01 -17.93
C PRO A 205 7.89 7.04 -19.00
N ALA A 206 6.58 7.20 -19.23
CA ALA A 206 6.02 8.09 -20.25
C ALA A 206 4.85 8.94 -19.71
N LEU A 207 4.47 8.77 -18.45
CA LEU A 207 3.35 9.49 -17.85
C LEU A 207 3.79 10.89 -17.33
N PRO A 208 2.87 11.87 -17.22
CA PRO A 208 3.18 13.17 -16.60
C PRO A 208 3.68 13.06 -15.16
N TYR A 209 3.20 12.06 -14.44
CA TYR A 209 3.68 11.66 -13.13
C TYR A 209 3.35 10.19 -12.84
N LYS A 210 3.57 9.72 -11.60
CA LYS A 210 3.32 8.33 -11.21
C LYS A 210 1.82 8.01 -11.15
N PHE A 211 1.44 6.85 -11.65
CA PHE A 211 0.13 6.25 -11.49
C PHE A 211 0.23 4.98 -10.63
N LYS A 212 -0.68 4.73 -9.72
CA LYS A 212 -0.60 3.63 -8.75
C LYS A 212 -1.87 2.83 -8.69
N PHE A 213 -1.73 1.50 -8.74
CA PHE A 213 -2.76 0.54 -8.39
C PHE A 213 -2.60 0.04 -6.95
N LYS A 214 -3.71 -0.10 -6.22
CA LYS A 214 -3.78 -0.85 -4.98
C LYS A 214 -5.09 -1.59 -4.87
N VAL A 215 -5.02 -2.84 -4.40
CA VAL A 215 -6.14 -3.76 -4.32
C VAL A 215 -6.34 -4.22 -2.88
N SER A 216 -7.48 -3.87 -2.28
CA SER A 216 -7.89 -4.31 -0.95
C SER A 216 -9.07 -5.25 -1.05
N GLY A 217 -9.04 -6.36 -0.32
CA GLY A 217 -10.10 -7.38 -0.36
C GLY A 217 -11.38 -7.02 0.40
N CYS A 218 -11.37 -5.92 1.16
CA CYS A 218 -12.56 -5.46 1.90
C CYS A 218 -12.39 -4.01 2.38
N ALA A 219 -13.47 -3.46 2.97
CA ALA A 219 -13.54 -2.08 3.46
C ALA A 219 -12.60 -1.77 4.65
N ASN A 220 -11.90 -2.76 5.22
CA ASN A 220 -10.84 -2.49 6.19
C ASN A 220 -9.61 -1.82 5.57
N ASP A 221 -9.49 -1.89 4.26
CA ASP A 221 -8.47 -1.21 3.43
C ASP A 221 -7.04 -1.31 4.01
N CYS A 222 -6.60 -2.53 4.34
CA CYS A 222 -5.29 -2.78 4.95
C CYS A 222 -4.10 -2.26 4.10
N MET A 223 -4.34 -2.01 2.81
CA MET A 223 -3.33 -1.47 1.90
C MET A 223 -3.31 0.06 1.85
N ASN A 224 -4.20 0.74 2.58
CA ASN A 224 -4.42 2.19 2.45
C ASN A 224 -4.63 2.59 0.98
N SER A 225 -5.45 1.83 0.28
CA SER A 225 -5.64 2.00 -1.16
C SER A 225 -6.38 3.30 -1.46
N ILE A 226 -7.40 3.63 -0.67
CA ILE A 226 -8.22 4.84 -0.84
C ILE A 226 -7.42 6.15 -0.64
N GLU A 227 -6.34 6.11 0.17
CA GLU A 227 -5.49 7.28 0.42
C GLU A 227 -4.23 7.33 -0.44
N ARG A 228 -3.83 6.21 -1.05
CA ARG A 228 -2.47 6.08 -1.58
C ARG A 228 -2.37 5.65 -3.03
N SER A 229 -3.49 5.41 -3.70
CA SER A 229 -3.50 5.00 -5.09
C SER A 229 -4.30 5.94 -6.00
N ASP A 230 -3.93 5.96 -7.26
CA ASP A 230 -4.63 6.70 -8.29
C ASP A 230 -5.89 5.94 -8.73
N MET A 231 -5.80 4.62 -8.78
CA MET A 231 -6.94 3.71 -8.86
C MET A 231 -6.85 2.69 -7.73
N SER A 232 -7.90 2.57 -6.95
CA SER A 232 -8.05 1.55 -5.91
C SER A 232 -9.26 0.67 -6.17
N THR A 233 -9.10 -0.63 -5.89
CA THR A 233 -10.22 -1.58 -5.84
C THR A 233 -10.39 -2.07 -4.42
N ILE A 234 -11.63 -2.05 -3.94
CA ILE A 234 -11.97 -2.45 -2.57
C ILE A 234 -13.06 -3.52 -2.64
N GLY A 235 -12.76 -4.71 -2.14
CA GLY A 235 -13.71 -5.82 -2.10
C GLY A 235 -14.98 -5.45 -1.33
N THR A 236 -16.14 -5.76 -1.90
CA THR A 236 -17.47 -5.47 -1.37
C THR A 236 -18.46 -6.55 -1.79
N TRP A 237 -19.72 -6.37 -1.44
CA TRP A 237 -20.85 -7.19 -1.91
C TRP A 237 -22.06 -6.29 -2.18
N ARG A 238 -22.99 -6.74 -2.99
CA ARG A 238 -24.16 -5.97 -3.39
C ARG A 238 -25.43 -6.34 -2.63
N ASP A 239 -25.64 -7.62 -2.41
CA ASP A 239 -26.81 -8.16 -1.71
C ASP A 239 -26.78 -7.96 -0.17
N ASP A 240 -27.67 -8.64 0.55
CA ASP A 240 -27.87 -8.46 1.97
C ASP A 240 -26.78 -9.09 2.84
N ILE A 241 -26.47 -8.47 3.98
CA ILE A 241 -25.67 -9.10 5.04
C ILE A 241 -26.40 -10.36 5.53
N LYS A 242 -25.68 -11.47 5.61
CA LYS A 242 -26.19 -12.72 6.17
C LYS A 242 -26.11 -12.70 7.69
N ILE A 243 -27.18 -13.12 8.33
CA ILE A 243 -27.29 -13.18 9.79
C ILE A 243 -27.51 -14.61 10.21
N ASN A 244 -26.60 -15.18 11.00
CA ASN A 244 -26.88 -16.41 11.74
C ASN A 244 -27.61 -16.02 13.03
N GLN A 245 -28.95 -15.91 12.94
CA GLN A 245 -29.79 -15.48 14.06
C GLN A 245 -29.60 -16.32 15.32
N ARG A 246 -29.43 -17.64 15.18
CA ARG A 246 -29.19 -18.52 16.32
C ARG A 246 -27.92 -18.15 17.08
N SER A 247 -26.83 -17.92 16.37
CA SER A 247 -25.55 -17.52 16.96
C SER A 247 -25.58 -16.11 17.50
N TRP A 248 -26.32 -15.21 16.81
CA TRP A 248 -26.55 -13.85 17.27
C TRP A 248 -27.30 -13.80 18.60
N VAL A 249 -28.44 -14.50 18.71
CA VAL A 249 -29.24 -14.55 19.94
C VAL A 249 -28.43 -15.13 21.10
N LYS A 250 -27.71 -16.25 20.90
CA LYS A 250 -26.79 -16.79 21.92
C LYS A 250 -25.77 -15.76 22.41
N MET A 251 -25.22 -14.97 21.50
CA MET A 251 -24.26 -13.91 21.84
C MET A 251 -24.94 -12.81 22.66
N VAL A 252 -26.14 -12.38 22.29
CA VAL A 252 -26.89 -11.36 23.03
C VAL A 252 -27.28 -11.85 24.43
N GLU A 253 -27.70 -13.11 24.56
CA GLU A 253 -28.00 -13.74 25.86
C GLU A 253 -26.80 -13.79 26.80
N ASP A 254 -25.60 -14.06 26.28
CA ASP A 254 -24.36 -14.17 27.07
C ASP A 254 -23.74 -12.80 27.39
N LYS A 255 -23.73 -11.87 26.43
CA LYS A 255 -23.09 -10.57 26.57
C LYS A 255 -24.00 -9.48 27.16
N GLY A 256 -25.28 -9.64 27.01
CA GLY A 256 -26.30 -8.64 27.34
C GLY A 256 -26.60 -7.68 26.19
N ILE A 257 -27.82 -7.20 26.15
CA ILE A 257 -28.30 -6.29 25.11
C ILE A 257 -27.56 -4.94 25.13
N ASP A 258 -27.16 -4.46 26.31
CA ASP A 258 -26.40 -3.20 26.44
C ASP A 258 -25.04 -3.31 25.77
N TYR A 259 -24.33 -4.44 25.96
CA TYR A 259 -23.07 -4.68 25.28
C TYR A 259 -23.21 -4.60 23.74
N VAL A 260 -24.26 -5.24 23.21
CA VAL A 260 -24.49 -5.29 21.76
C VAL A 260 -24.87 -3.89 21.24
N ASN A 261 -25.70 -3.17 21.97
CA ASN A 261 -26.04 -1.79 21.62
C ASN A 261 -24.82 -0.88 21.60
N ASP A 262 -23.97 -0.92 22.64
CA ASP A 262 -22.82 -0.03 22.77
C ASP A 262 -21.68 -0.34 21.79
N ASN A 263 -21.48 -1.63 21.45
CA ASN A 263 -20.32 -2.05 20.68
C ASN A 263 -20.62 -2.35 19.21
N ILE A 264 -21.86 -2.60 18.83
CA ILE A 264 -22.24 -2.99 17.48
C ILE A 264 -23.28 -2.03 16.89
N ILE A 265 -24.47 -1.93 17.52
CA ILE A 265 -25.62 -1.23 16.94
C ILE A 265 -25.37 0.29 16.87
N SER A 266 -25.02 0.92 17.97
CA SER A 266 -24.81 2.38 18.05
C SER A 266 -23.63 2.86 17.20
N ARG A 267 -22.73 1.95 16.83
CA ARG A 267 -21.56 2.26 15.99
C ARG A 267 -21.82 2.09 14.50
N CYS A 268 -23.04 1.69 14.12
CA CYS A 268 -23.43 1.65 12.72
C CYS A 268 -23.53 3.09 12.18
N PRO A 269 -22.75 3.48 11.16
CA PRO A 269 -22.70 4.86 10.69
C PRO A 269 -24.03 5.34 10.09
N THR A 270 -24.81 4.42 9.54
CA THR A 270 -26.15 4.71 8.97
C THR A 270 -27.30 4.31 9.88
N GLN A 271 -26.99 3.77 11.06
CA GLN A 271 -27.99 3.31 12.04
C GLN A 271 -29.03 2.33 11.44
N CYS A 272 -28.60 1.51 10.48
CA CYS A 272 -29.46 0.56 9.77
C CYS A 272 -29.72 -0.75 10.54
N MET A 273 -29.27 -0.86 11.79
CA MET A 273 -29.39 -2.08 12.60
C MET A 273 -30.30 -1.87 13.80
N SER A 274 -31.12 -2.89 14.13
CA SER A 274 -31.95 -2.90 15.32
C SER A 274 -32.08 -4.31 15.90
N VAL A 275 -32.21 -4.41 17.23
CA VAL A 275 -32.43 -5.68 17.95
C VAL A 275 -33.79 -5.65 18.59
N ASP A 276 -34.62 -6.68 18.36
CA ASP A 276 -35.87 -6.84 19.06
C ASP A 276 -35.65 -7.19 20.53
N SER A 277 -36.25 -6.44 21.42
CA SER A 277 -36.04 -6.58 22.87
C SER A 277 -36.59 -7.86 23.48
N LYS A 278 -37.45 -8.60 22.79
CA LYS A 278 -38.10 -9.83 23.28
C LYS A 278 -37.46 -11.08 22.63
N SER A 279 -37.36 -11.09 21.32
CA SER A 279 -36.78 -12.22 20.57
C SER A 279 -35.25 -12.15 20.54
N LEU A 280 -34.67 -11.01 20.83
CA LEU A 280 -33.22 -10.69 20.71
C LEU A 280 -32.69 -10.84 19.27
N GLU A 281 -33.55 -10.97 18.30
CA GLU A 281 -33.19 -11.09 16.89
C GLU A 281 -32.71 -9.77 16.31
N LEU A 282 -31.73 -9.85 15.41
CA LEU A 282 -31.17 -8.72 14.68
C LEU A 282 -31.95 -8.49 13.38
N SER A 283 -32.27 -7.23 13.12
CA SER A 283 -32.74 -6.75 11.81
C SER A 283 -31.78 -5.74 11.24
N ILE A 284 -31.51 -5.81 9.93
CA ILE A 284 -30.65 -4.89 9.20
C ILE A 284 -31.45 -4.34 8.01
N ASP A 285 -31.58 -3.01 7.93
CA ASP A 285 -32.04 -2.33 6.73
C ASP A 285 -30.87 -2.27 5.72
N ASN A 286 -30.81 -3.28 4.86
CA ASN A 286 -29.72 -3.43 3.91
C ASN A 286 -29.72 -2.35 2.82
N ALA A 287 -30.86 -1.69 2.55
CA ALA A 287 -30.93 -0.56 1.61
C ALA A 287 -30.10 0.64 2.11
N ASN A 288 -30.02 0.82 3.42
CA ASN A 288 -29.25 1.89 4.06
C ASN A 288 -27.87 1.42 4.57
N CYS A 289 -27.47 0.18 4.32
CA CYS A 289 -26.18 -0.36 4.71
C CYS A 289 -25.07 0.08 3.74
N VAL A 290 -24.07 0.83 4.24
CA VAL A 290 -22.89 1.29 3.45
C VAL A 290 -21.75 0.28 3.40
N LYS A 291 -21.98 -0.98 3.77
CA LYS A 291 -20.99 -2.08 3.69
C LYS A 291 -19.65 -1.78 4.40
N CYS A 292 -19.64 -0.97 5.46
CA CYS A 292 -18.44 -0.55 6.20
C CYS A 292 -17.76 -1.68 7.00
N MET A 293 -18.40 -2.84 7.11
CA MET A 293 -17.92 -4.05 7.80
C MET A 293 -17.74 -3.91 9.33
N HIS A 294 -18.12 -2.81 9.97
CA HIS A 294 -17.93 -2.68 11.42
C HIS A 294 -18.59 -3.83 12.20
N CYS A 295 -19.85 -4.14 11.89
CA CYS A 295 -20.60 -5.22 12.56
C CYS A 295 -19.98 -6.61 12.31
N LEU A 296 -19.47 -6.87 11.11
CA LEU A 296 -18.77 -8.09 10.78
C LEU A 296 -17.46 -8.21 11.59
N ASN A 297 -16.67 -7.15 11.64
CA ASN A 297 -15.42 -7.10 12.40
C ASN A 297 -15.66 -7.26 13.91
N ALA A 298 -16.74 -6.67 14.44
CA ALA A 298 -17.10 -6.77 15.85
C ALA A 298 -17.55 -8.18 16.26
N THR A 299 -18.20 -8.93 15.35
CA THR A 299 -18.71 -10.27 15.61
C THR A 299 -17.76 -11.41 15.23
N SER A 300 -16.86 -11.20 14.27
CA SER A 300 -15.92 -12.21 13.80
C SER A 300 -15.09 -12.87 14.92
N PRO A 301 -14.46 -12.14 15.86
CA PRO A 301 -13.71 -12.76 16.96
C PRO A 301 -14.56 -13.61 17.91
N LEU A 302 -15.88 -13.42 17.90
CA LEU A 302 -16.83 -14.10 18.78
C LEU A 302 -17.44 -15.35 18.11
N THR A 303 -17.27 -15.49 16.80
CA THR A 303 -17.87 -16.57 16.01
C THR A 303 -17.56 -17.96 16.59
N HIS A 304 -16.32 -18.22 16.93
CA HIS A 304 -15.88 -19.52 17.48
C HIS A 304 -16.57 -19.89 18.82
N LYS A 305 -17.07 -18.89 19.54
CA LYS A 305 -17.74 -19.12 20.83
C LYS A 305 -19.24 -19.45 20.67
N TYR A 306 -19.89 -18.85 19.67
CA TYR A 306 -21.33 -18.90 19.55
C TYR A 306 -21.85 -19.74 18.38
N ASN A 307 -21.05 -19.95 17.34
CA ASN A 307 -21.40 -20.85 16.25
C ASN A 307 -21.29 -22.32 16.65
N ASP A 308 -22.07 -23.15 15.99
CA ASP A 308 -22.00 -24.59 16.18
C ASP A 308 -20.68 -25.14 15.60
N ILE A 309 -20.19 -26.25 16.15
CA ILE A 309 -18.98 -26.92 15.65
C ILE A 309 -19.20 -27.36 14.20
N GLY A 310 -18.32 -26.92 13.31
CA GLY A 310 -18.36 -27.21 11.88
C GLY A 310 -19.12 -26.19 11.03
N ASP A 311 -19.77 -25.21 11.66
CA ASP A 311 -20.34 -24.07 10.95
C ASP A 311 -19.27 -22.97 10.83
N PHE A 312 -18.73 -22.80 9.64
CA PHE A 312 -17.72 -21.78 9.35
C PHE A 312 -18.32 -20.42 8.94
N SER A 313 -19.65 -20.32 8.91
CA SER A 313 -20.32 -19.00 8.72
C SER A 313 -20.07 -18.13 9.93
N GLY A 314 -19.90 -16.81 9.71
CA GLY A 314 -19.83 -15.83 10.80
C GLY A 314 -21.18 -15.69 11.51
N ILE A 315 -21.17 -15.05 12.68
CA ILE A 315 -22.43 -14.54 13.30
C ILE A 315 -23.09 -13.57 12.31
N LEU A 316 -22.27 -12.71 11.72
CA LEU A 316 -22.59 -11.89 10.55
C LEU A 316 -21.56 -12.17 9.47
N SER A 317 -22.01 -12.22 8.22
CA SER A 317 -21.11 -12.37 7.07
C SER A 317 -21.59 -11.56 5.87
N PRO A 318 -20.69 -11.23 4.92
CA PRO A 318 -21.06 -10.57 3.68
C PRO A 318 -22.10 -11.38 2.90
N GLY A 319 -22.81 -10.71 2.02
CA GLY A 319 -23.66 -11.37 1.03
C GLY A 319 -22.87 -12.25 0.05
N ASP A 320 -23.58 -12.91 -0.86
CA ASP A 320 -22.97 -13.82 -1.85
C ASP A 320 -22.59 -13.10 -3.15
N ASP A 321 -23.27 -12.02 -3.47
CA ASP A 321 -23.00 -11.23 -4.68
C ASP A 321 -21.80 -10.31 -4.46
N LYS A 322 -20.62 -10.91 -4.48
CA LYS A 322 -19.34 -10.27 -4.20
C LYS A 322 -18.73 -9.63 -5.44
N GLY A 323 -17.95 -8.58 -5.24
CA GLY A 323 -17.26 -7.83 -6.26
C GLY A 323 -16.37 -6.75 -5.65
N VAL A 324 -16.10 -5.69 -6.40
CA VAL A 324 -15.28 -4.57 -5.95
C VAL A 324 -15.95 -3.23 -6.16
N THR A 325 -15.66 -2.29 -5.27
CA THR A 325 -15.85 -0.85 -5.49
C THR A 325 -14.56 -0.29 -6.08
N ILE A 326 -14.65 0.56 -7.12
CA ILE A 326 -13.50 1.25 -7.70
C ILE A 326 -13.53 2.71 -7.29
N CYS A 327 -12.39 3.18 -6.75
CA CYS A 327 -12.19 4.57 -6.37
C CYS A 327 -10.97 5.13 -7.09
N VAL A 328 -10.96 6.45 -7.32
CA VAL A 328 -9.87 7.15 -8.01
C VAL A 328 -9.39 8.37 -7.25
N GLY A 329 -8.12 8.73 -7.45
CA GLY A 329 -7.55 10.00 -7.06
C GLY A 329 -7.09 10.11 -5.61
N GLY A 330 -6.85 8.99 -4.92
CA GLY A 330 -6.27 8.98 -3.58
C GLY A 330 -4.85 9.54 -3.56
N LYS A 331 -4.61 10.53 -2.68
CA LYS A 331 -3.29 11.12 -2.48
C LYS A 331 -3.15 11.70 -1.08
N ARG A 332 -2.07 11.35 -0.40
CA ARG A 332 -1.70 11.93 0.87
C ARG A 332 -0.39 12.70 0.76
N THR A 333 -0.42 13.99 1.05
CA THR A 333 0.75 14.87 0.96
C THR A 333 0.57 16.10 1.85
N LEU A 334 1.69 16.63 2.34
CA LEU A 334 1.70 17.88 3.11
C LEU A 334 1.36 19.11 2.25
N LYS A 335 1.51 19.03 0.92
CA LYS A 335 1.32 20.18 0.00
C LYS A 335 -0.15 20.58 -0.10
N ILE A 336 -1.05 19.60 -0.23
CA ILE A 336 -2.49 19.84 -0.48
C ILE A 336 -3.40 19.16 0.54
N GLY A 337 -2.83 18.51 1.56
CA GLY A 337 -3.55 17.67 2.51
C GLY A 337 -3.83 16.27 1.97
N ASP A 338 -4.80 15.60 2.57
CA ASP A 338 -5.19 14.25 2.22
C ASP A 338 -6.39 14.31 1.26
N LEU A 339 -6.23 13.70 0.09
CA LEU A 339 -7.30 13.42 -0.84
C LEU A 339 -7.63 11.93 -0.76
N PHE A 340 -8.84 11.59 -0.35
CA PHE A 340 -9.34 10.22 -0.46
C PHE A 340 -9.78 9.92 -1.89
N GLY A 341 -9.68 8.67 -2.28
CA GLY A 341 -10.23 8.20 -3.53
C GLY A 341 -11.76 8.41 -3.55
N THR A 342 -12.26 8.94 -4.66
CA THR A 342 -13.69 9.06 -4.93
C THR A 342 -14.21 7.79 -5.59
N VAL A 343 -15.38 7.31 -5.18
CA VAL A 343 -16.05 6.17 -5.83
C VAL A 343 -16.45 6.57 -7.24
N VAL A 344 -16.02 5.79 -8.23
CA VAL A 344 -16.41 5.95 -9.64
C VAL A 344 -17.19 4.74 -10.16
N VAL A 345 -16.99 3.56 -9.59
CA VAL A 345 -17.82 2.38 -9.82
C VAL A 345 -18.21 1.81 -8.45
N PRO A 346 -19.48 1.96 -8.04
CA PRO A 346 -19.95 1.48 -6.74
C PRO A 346 -19.80 -0.04 -6.57
N PHE A 347 -20.06 -0.78 -7.64
CA PHE A 347 -19.95 -2.23 -7.69
C PHE A 347 -19.59 -2.72 -9.07
N MET A 348 -18.55 -3.54 -9.17
CA MET A 348 -18.14 -4.28 -10.36
C MET A 348 -17.92 -5.74 -9.95
N LYS A 349 -18.54 -6.65 -10.70
CA LYS A 349 -18.28 -8.09 -10.54
C LYS A 349 -16.87 -8.38 -11.04
N VAL A 350 -16.13 -9.27 -10.38
CA VAL A 350 -14.78 -9.69 -10.80
C VAL A 350 -14.60 -11.18 -10.46
N GLU A 351 -15.14 -12.04 -11.31
CA GLU A 351 -15.11 -13.50 -11.15
C GLU A 351 -14.72 -14.23 -12.44
N THR A 352 -15.15 -13.74 -13.61
CA THR A 352 -14.91 -14.36 -14.91
C THR A 352 -13.76 -13.69 -15.67
N GLU A 353 -13.29 -14.29 -16.76
CA GLU A 353 -12.28 -13.67 -17.62
C GLU A 353 -12.77 -12.33 -18.17
N GLU A 354 -14.02 -12.26 -18.60
CA GLU A 354 -14.64 -11.03 -19.11
C GLU A 354 -14.69 -9.92 -18.05
N ASP A 355 -14.91 -10.28 -16.77
CA ASP A 355 -14.86 -9.31 -15.68
C ASP A 355 -13.44 -8.77 -15.45
N TYR A 356 -12.41 -9.62 -15.59
CA TYR A 356 -11.00 -9.19 -15.50
C TYR A 356 -10.60 -8.33 -16.69
N GLU A 357 -11.07 -8.63 -17.90
CA GLU A 357 -10.88 -7.76 -19.06
C GLU A 357 -11.55 -6.40 -18.87
N ALA A 358 -12.76 -6.35 -18.32
CA ALA A 358 -13.46 -5.09 -18.08
C ALA A 358 -12.74 -4.18 -17.04
N ILE A 359 -12.12 -4.76 -16.01
CA ILE A 359 -11.33 -3.96 -15.04
C ILE A 359 -10.01 -3.48 -15.65
N GLU A 360 -9.40 -4.28 -16.55
CA GLU A 360 -8.22 -3.91 -17.30
C GLU A 360 -8.53 -2.77 -18.27
N GLU A 361 -9.59 -2.87 -19.06
CA GLU A 361 -10.03 -1.81 -19.98
C GLU A 361 -10.28 -0.49 -19.22
N LEU A 362 -11.03 -0.54 -18.13
CA LEU A 362 -11.29 0.65 -17.31
C LEU A 362 -9.99 1.27 -16.75
N ALA A 363 -9.03 0.44 -16.34
CA ALA A 363 -7.74 0.91 -15.86
C ALA A 363 -6.93 1.56 -17.00
N GLY A 364 -7.00 1.02 -18.21
CA GLY A 364 -6.41 1.59 -19.43
C GLY A 364 -6.97 2.97 -19.73
N GLU A 365 -8.30 3.10 -19.79
CA GLU A 365 -8.96 4.39 -20.00
C GLU A 365 -8.55 5.45 -18.95
N MET A 366 -8.40 5.04 -17.69
CA MET A 366 -7.93 5.94 -16.63
C MET A 366 -6.48 6.38 -16.82
N ILE A 367 -5.59 5.48 -17.27
CA ILE A 367 -4.18 5.79 -17.53
C ILE A 367 -4.06 6.70 -18.73
N ASP A 368 -4.75 6.41 -19.83
CA ASP A 368 -4.73 7.19 -21.05
C ASP A 368 -5.27 8.61 -20.82
N PHE A 369 -6.41 8.70 -20.14
CA PHE A 369 -6.97 9.99 -19.75
C PHE A 369 -6.02 10.79 -18.85
N PHE A 370 -5.36 10.12 -17.89
CA PHE A 370 -4.34 10.73 -17.04
C PHE A 370 -3.12 11.21 -17.86
N ALA A 371 -2.65 10.40 -18.80
CA ALA A 371 -1.52 10.73 -19.65
C ALA A 371 -1.78 11.98 -20.51
N GLU A 372 -3.01 12.12 -21.04
CA GLU A 372 -3.40 13.20 -21.90
C GLU A 372 -3.73 14.52 -21.19
N ASN A 373 -4.27 14.44 -19.95
CA ASN A 373 -4.87 15.58 -19.28
C ASN A 373 -4.09 16.09 -18.05
N ALA A 374 -3.22 15.26 -17.45
CA ALA A 374 -2.47 15.68 -16.27
C ALA A 374 -1.30 16.59 -16.62
N LEU A 375 -1.06 17.57 -15.77
CA LEU A 375 0.12 18.43 -15.84
C LEU A 375 1.36 17.69 -15.27
N GLU A 376 2.54 18.19 -15.62
CA GLU A 376 3.79 17.66 -15.09
C GLU A 376 3.80 17.66 -13.54
N HIS A 377 4.10 16.53 -12.94
CA HIS A 377 4.08 16.28 -11.50
C HIS A 377 2.69 16.38 -10.83
N GLU A 378 1.61 16.41 -11.60
CA GLU A 378 0.24 16.34 -11.11
C GLU A 378 -0.20 14.89 -10.92
N ARG A 379 -0.89 14.57 -9.82
CA ARG A 379 -1.49 13.25 -9.57
C ARG A 379 -2.92 13.23 -10.07
N THR A 380 -3.45 12.06 -10.33
CA THR A 380 -4.84 11.86 -10.80
C THR A 380 -5.85 12.62 -9.94
N GLY A 381 -5.72 12.56 -8.62
CA GLY A 381 -6.62 13.29 -7.73
C GLY A 381 -6.52 14.81 -7.86
N GLU A 382 -5.32 15.35 -8.07
CA GLU A 382 -5.13 16.80 -8.32
C GLU A 382 -5.67 17.20 -9.68
N MET A 383 -5.49 16.34 -10.69
CA MET A 383 -6.07 16.54 -12.02
C MET A 383 -7.60 16.61 -11.92
N ILE A 384 -8.24 15.66 -11.25
CA ILE A 384 -9.70 15.64 -11.07
C ILE A 384 -10.18 16.91 -10.35
N GLU A 385 -9.45 17.40 -9.33
CA GLU A 385 -9.77 18.68 -8.67
C GLU A 385 -9.73 19.87 -9.65
N ARG A 386 -8.80 19.85 -10.58
CA ARG A 386 -8.62 20.93 -11.57
C ARG A 386 -9.63 20.88 -12.69
N ILE A 387 -9.92 19.71 -13.26
CA ILE A 387 -10.79 19.57 -14.44
C ILE A 387 -12.24 19.25 -14.10
N GLY A 388 -12.52 18.78 -12.89
CA GLY A 388 -13.83 18.35 -12.41
C GLY A 388 -14.09 16.85 -12.61
N ILE A 389 -14.86 16.26 -11.67
CA ILE A 389 -15.17 14.83 -11.70
C ILE A 389 -16.05 14.42 -12.88
N VAL A 390 -16.94 15.29 -13.34
CA VAL A 390 -17.82 15.01 -14.49
C VAL A 390 -16.99 14.82 -15.75
N ASN A 391 -16.09 15.76 -16.04
CA ASN A 391 -15.20 15.65 -17.20
C ASN A 391 -14.30 14.39 -17.14
N PHE A 392 -13.90 13.98 -15.94
CA PHE A 392 -13.14 12.76 -15.76
C PHE A 392 -14.00 11.52 -16.06
N LEU A 393 -15.20 11.41 -15.49
CA LEU A 393 -16.09 10.27 -15.69
C LEU A 393 -16.47 10.09 -17.17
N GLU A 394 -16.91 11.19 -17.81
CA GLU A 394 -17.23 11.18 -19.25
C GLU A 394 -16.00 10.83 -20.11
N GLY A 395 -14.82 11.32 -19.72
CA GLY A 395 -13.57 11.07 -20.43
C GLY A 395 -13.06 9.65 -20.36
N ILE A 396 -13.43 8.89 -19.34
CA ILE A 396 -13.11 7.45 -19.19
C ILE A 396 -14.32 6.54 -19.54
N GLY A 397 -15.34 7.11 -20.20
CA GLY A 397 -16.48 6.36 -20.69
C GLY A 397 -17.49 5.90 -19.63
N LEU A 398 -17.48 6.50 -18.45
CA LEU A 398 -18.43 6.18 -17.38
C LEU A 398 -19.60 7.16 -17.37
N ASP A 399 -20.81 6.63 -17.11
CA ASP A 399 -21.99 7.43 -16.87
C ASP A 399 -21.86 8.24 -15.58
N VAL A 400 -22.32 9.49 -15.62
CA VAL A 400 -22.33 10.39 -14.47
C VAL A 400 -23.54 10.10 -13.59
N ASP A 401 -23.32 9.59 -12.37
CA ASP A 401 -24.36 9.42 -11.37
C ASP A 401 -24.43 10.68 -10.48
N PRO A 402 -25.62 11.31 -10.29
CA PRO A 402 -25.81 12.46 -9.41
C PRO A 402 -25.26 12.23 -7.98
N ASN A 403 -25.38 11.02 -7.44
CA ASN A 403 -24.85 10.71 -6.10
C ASN A 403 -23.31 10.75 -6.02
N MET A 404 -22.63 10.57 -7.14
CA MET A 404 -21.15 10.64 -7.19
C MET A 404 -20.67 12.09 -7.26
N ILE A 405 -21.46 13.00 -7.81
CA ILE A 405 -21.05 14.40 -8.04
C ILE A 405 -21.53 15.36 -6.95
N GLU A 406 -22.58 15.02 -6.19
CA GLU A 406 -23.09 15.87 -5.10
C GLU A 406 -22.07 16.06 -3.98
N SER A 407 -21.35 14.99 -3.63
CA SER A 407 -20.27 15.03 -2.64
C SER A 407 -19.11 14.13 -3.08
N PRO A 408 -18.38 14.51 -4.14
CA PRO A 408 -17.43 13.63 -4.82
C PRO A 408 -16.23 13.29 -3.96
N ARG A 409 -15.98 14.08 -2.92
CA ARG A 409 -14.81 13.89 -2.07
C ARG A 409 -15.02 14.41 -0.66
N TYR A 410 -14.73 13.55 0.32
CA TYR A 410 -14.59 13.98 1.70
C TYR A 410 -13.12 14.29 1.97
N MET A 411 -12.86 15.48 2.48
CA MET A 411 -11.56 15.74 3.12
C MET A 411 -11.47 14.90 4.38
N SER A 412 -10.30 14.36 4.66
CA SER A 412 -10.04 13.52 5.85
C SER A 412 -10.17 14.26 7.18
N TYR A 413 -10.42 15.54 7.15
CA TYR A 413 -10.79 16.31 8.33
C TYR A 413 -12.26 16.11 8.64
N VAL A 414 -12.58 14.99 9.25
CA VAL A 414 -13.79 14.92 10.06
C VAL A 414 -13.49 15.67 11.35
N ARG A 415 -13.76 16.98 11.37
CA ARG A 415 -13.81 17.71 12.62
C ARG A 415 -15.02 17.19 13.38
N MET A 416 -14.75 16.51 14.47
CA MET A 416 -15.80 16.19 15.43
C MET A 416 -16.00 17.43 16.30
N ASP A 417 -17.22 17.93 16.38
CA ASP A 417 -17.56 19.10 17.20
C ASP A 417 -17.00 18.98 18.64
N LYS A 418 -17.00 17.78 19.21
CA LYS A 418 -16.38 17.49 20.50
C LYS A 418 -14.90 17.81 20.59
N TRP A 419 -14.15 17.67 19.52
CA TRP A 419 -12.72 18.01 19.51
C TRP A 419 -12.50 19.52 19.52
N ASP A 420 -13.33 20.27 18.80
CA ASP A 420 -13.29 21.73 18.82
C ASP A 420 -13.70 22.27 20.20
N GLU A 421 -14.69 21.66 20.86
CA GLU A 421 -15.08 21.98 22.24
C GLU A 421 -13.96 21.65 23.24
N GLU A 422 -13.33 20.51 23.13
CA GLU A 422 -12.22 20.11 24.02
C GLU A 422 -10.99 20.99 23.80
N ALA A 423 -10.65 21.30 22.55
CA ALA A 423 -9.55 22.20 22.23
C ALA A 423 -9.81 23.61 22.78
N THR A 424 -11.03 24.13 22.64
CA THR A 424 -11.43 25.44 23.19
C THR A 424 -11.29 25.45 24.70
N LYS A 425 -11.83 24.47 25.42
CA LYS A 425 -11.70 24.34 26.87
C LYS A 425 -10.24 24.28 27.31
N TRP A 426 -9.40 23.55 26.56
CA TRP A 426 -7.98 23.43 26.88
C TRP A 426 -7.25 24.79 26.74
N PHE A 427 -7.51 25.52 25.67
CA PHE A 427 -6.93 26.84 25.42
C PHE A 427 -7.40 27.89 26.47
N ASP A 428 -8.66 27.87 26.85
CA ASP A 428 -9.21 28.79 27.85
C ASP A 428 -8.64 28.52 29.24
N ASN A 429 -8.57 27.26 29.65
CA ASN A 429 -7.91 26.86 30.91
C ASN A 429 -6.43 27.26 30.96
N LYS A 430 -5.72 27.23 29.81
CA LYS A 430 -4.32 27.61 29.76
C LYS A 430 -4.13 29.12 29.81
N LYS A 431 -5.06 29.91 29.32
CA LYS A 431 -5.05 31.38 29.48
C LYS A 431 -5.26 31.80 30.94
N GLU A 432 -6.15 31.10 31.64
CA GLU A 432 -6.38 31.36 33.08
C GLU A 432 -5.18 30.98 33.97
N GLN A 433 -4.35 30.03 33.56
CA GLN A 433 -3.13 29.63 34.29
C GLN A 433 -1.93 30.56 34.06
N VAL A 434 -1.97 31.40 33.05
CA VAL A 434 -0.89 32.32 32.64
C VAL A 434 -1.23 33.78 33.02
N ALA A 435 -2.47 34.05 33.40
CA ALA A 435 -2.95 35.35 33.92
C ALA A 435 -2.84 35.40 35.46
#